data_1ea8d7c323a83d093737757cb9d5a29f
#
_entry.id   1ea8d7c323a83d093737757cb9d5a29f
#
_cell.length_a   1.000
_cell.length_b   1.000
_cell.length_c   1.000
_cell.angle_alpha   90.00
_cell.angle_beta   90.00
_cell.angle_gamma   90.00
#
_symmetry.space_group_name_H-M   'P 1'
#
loop_
_entity.id
_entity.type
_entity.pdbx_description
1 polymer ?
#
loop_
_entity_poly.entity_id
_entity_poly.type
_entity_poly.pdbx_seq_one_letter_code
_entity_poly.pdbx_strand_id
1 'polypeptide(L)'
;MRLFQVMALVFLPMATGAARAADTVSPPSDHDFAASFLMRGGYDTNPQFSSGNGIGGSAFLGTETALIAGAKTGDTTLGIAAEAGTIDYANPRATPTRRGKVILRGSFGTDELRLSSTTTLADIDSYNQRSRDISQALKLEARVGDVKLFATAEGGRGSLNQTNAIFQDFLPRPQQFLRASIVPGISLVRGKAELGVSVNVSTRRYVDELDDFGFRRDNERMQPFVFAKYDGDSVTAFGAISRLYGKWHDVDFSDVDRLLFEANLTWRAKPFKIDFLASRRASETTFPISPITIDTIYSAKASWTIDPQWTVLASLGYADTEYLDSPFRARTLSYGVGVTRELDADLVLGLDLTRAQGTLISGARADALIVMTSLTKKFGSPAKAARLPSSSQVAAAR
;
A
#
# COMPACT_ATOMS: atom_id res chain seq x y z
N MET A 1 10.45 8.66 -9.20
CA MET A 1 9.01 8.74 -8.98
C MET A 1 8.22 7.56 -9.52
N ARG A 2 8.55 6.99 -10.64
CA ARG A 2 8.02 5.69 -11.11
C ARG A 2 8.63 4.50 -10.38
N LEU A 3 9.68 4.69 -9.63
CA LEU A 3 10.13 3.71 -8.68
C LEU A 3 9.10 3.48 -7.59
N PHE A 4 8.45 4.54 -7.16
CA PHE A 4 7.26 4.44 -6.34
C PHE A 4 6.08 3.80 -7.10
N GLN A 5 6.07 3.82 -8.43
CA GLN A 5 5.07 3.14 -9.24
C GLN A 5 5.36 1.67 -9.46
N VAL A 6 6.61 1.27 -9.62
CA VAL A 6 6.99 -0.16 -9.60
C VAL A 6 6.76 -0.73 -8.21
N MET A 7 7.04 0.01 -7.14
CA MET A 7 6.62 -0.34 -5.80
C MET A 7 5.09 -0.25 -5.61
N ALA A 8 4.38 0.63 -6.33
CA ALA A 8 2.92 0.73 -6.28
C ALA A 8 2.19 -0.42 -6.98
N LEU A 9 2.80 -1.05 -7.98
CA LEU A 9 2.27 -2.29 -8.58
C LEU A 9 2.17 -3.42 -7.56
N VAL A 10 3.10 -3.42 -6.62
CA VAL A 10 3.18 -4.40 -5.55
C VAL A 10 2.26 -4.04 -4.38
N PHE A 11 1.85 -2.79 -4.27
CA PHE A 11 1.02 -2.29 -3.18
C PHE A 11 -0.45 -2.11 -3.53
N LEU A 12 -0.97 -2.79 -4.55
CA LEU A 12 -2.40 -3.04 -4.56
C LEU A 12 -2.72 -3.95 -3.38
N PRO A 13 -3.11 -3.39 -2.24
CA PRO A 13 -3.60 -4.24 -1.20
C PRO A 13 -4.91 -4.76 -1.71
N MET A 14 -4.90 -5.91 -2.24
CA MET A 14 -6.00 -6.74 -1.87
C MET A 14 -6.00 -6.69 -0.35
N ALA A 15 -6.99 -6.07 0.21
CA ALA A 15 -7.30 -6.19 1.62
C ALA A 15 -7.72 -7.63 1.86
N THR A 16 -6.80 -8.54 1.65
CA THR A 16 -6.93 -9.90 2.12
C THR A 16 -6.36 -9.88 3.51
N GLY A 17 -7.24 -9.59 4.45
CA GLY A 17 -7.29 -10.07 5.80
C GLY A 17 -6.04 -10.43 6.58
N ALA A 18 -4.87 -9.92 6.29
CA ALA A 18 -4.00 -9.62 7.39
C ALA A 18 -4.71 -8.47 8.11
N ALA A 19 -5.08 -8.65 9.36
CA ALA A 19 -5.45 -7.53 10.19
C ALA A 19 -4.31 -6.53 10.01
N ARG A 20 -4.43 -5.64 9.02
CA ARG A 20 -3.53 -4.52 8.89
C ARG A 20 -3.47 -4.00 10.30
N ALA A 21 -2.28 -3.84 10.83
CA ALA A 21 -2.10 -2.82 11.81
C ALA A 21 -2.77 -1.62 11.16
N ALA A 22 -4.08 -1.53 11.42
CA ALA A 22 -4.91 -0.52 10.82
C ALA A 22 -4.13 0.72 11.11
N ASP A 23 -3.79 1.46 10.06
CA ASP A 23 -3.20 2.75 10.24
C ASP A 23 -3.78 3.26 11.53
N THR A 24 -2.96 3.33 12.58
CA THR A 24 -3.39 3.81 13.87
C THR A 24 -3.57 5.30 13.72
N VAL A 25 -4.58 5.67 12.94
CA VAL A 25 -5.22 6.94 13.08
C VAL A 25 -5.83 6.86 14.47
N SER A 26 -5.14 7.44 15.43
CA SER A 26 -5.67 7.58 16.78
C SER A 26 -7.10 8.09 16.66
N PRO A 27 -8.05 7.52 17.44
CA PRO A 27 -9.42 7.99 17.37
C PRO A 27 -9.43 9.52 17.52
N PRO A 28 -10.19 10.23 16.68
CA PRO A 28 -10.24 11.67 16.73
C PRO A 28 -10.67 12.13 18.13
N SER A 29 -10.06 13.20 18.63
CA SER A 29 -10.54 13.92 19.79
C SER A 29 -11.67 14.83 19.30
N ASP A 30 -12.83 14.77 19.89
CA ASP A 30 -14.09 15.51 19.63
C ASP A 30 -14.39 15.94 18.18
N HIS A 31 -13.55 16.76 17.54
CA HIS A 31 -13.61 17.08 16.10
C HIS A 31 -12.20 17.30 15.58
N ASP A 32 -11.72 16.37 14.77
CA ASP A 32 -10.40 16.40 14.20
C ASP A 32 -10.46 16.65 12.70
N PHE A 33 -9.69 17.63 12.25
CA PHE A 33 -9.49 17.91 10.83
C PHE A 33 -8.02 18.16 10.55
N ALA A 34 -7.51 17.50 9.53
CA ALA A 34 -6.20 17.81 8.97
C ALA A 34 -6.21 17.57 7.46
N ALA A 35 -5.59 18.45 6.71
CA ALA A 35 -5.41 18.29 5.28
C ALA A 35 -3.97 18.67 4.89
N SER A 36 -3.51 18.16 3.76
CA SER A 36 -2.28 18.58 3.15
C SER A 36 -2.42 18.67 1.64
N PHE A 37 -1.73 19.63 1.07
CA PHE A 37 -1.53 19.78 -0.36
C PHE A 37 -0.04 19.71 -0.66
N LEU A 38 0.34 18.85 -1.58
CA LEU A 38 1.71 18.70 -2.06
C LEU A 38 1.74 19.01 -3.56
N MET A 39 2.61 19.91 -3.95
CA MET A 39 3.02 20.11 -5.33
C MET A 39 4.47 19.65 -5.49
N ARG A 40 4.77 18.99 -6.59
CA ARG A 40 6.11 18.50 -6.88
C ARG A 40 6.42 18.62 -8.36
N GLY A 41 7.66 18.98 -8.66
CA GLY A 41 8.16 19.04 -10.02
C GLY A 41 9.56 18.47 -10.09
N GLY A 42 9.96 17.97 -11.25
CA GLY A 42 11.27 17.38 -11.37
C GLY A 42 11.53 16.79 -12.75
N TYR A 43 12.59 16.01 -12.82
CA TYR A 43 13.00 15.31 -14.03
C TYR A 43 13.19 13.82 -13.73
N ASP A 44 12.66 12.97 -14.58
CA ASP A 44 12.78 11.51 -14.54
C ASP A 44 13.44 11.04 -15.84
N THR A 45 14.62 10.42 -15.74
CA THR A 45 15.37 9.96 -16.90
C THR A 45 14.72 8.80 -17.64
N ASN A 46 13.81 8.07 -16.98
CA ASN A 46 13.11 6.92 -17.56
C ASN A 46 11.69 6.81 -17.00
N PRO A 47 10.77 7.72 -17.41
CA PRO A 47 9.44 7.81 -16.84
C PRO A 47 8.62 6.52 -16.94
N GLN A 48 8.91 5.60 -17.81
CA GLN A 48 8.22 4.32 -17.95
C GLN A 48 8.99 3.15 -17.34
N PHE A 49 10.16 3.40 -16.76
CA PHE A 49 11.03 2.36 -16.25
C PHE A 49 11.17 1.20 -17.26
N SER A 50 11.38 1.56 -18.51
CA SER A 50 11.48 0.65 -19.65
C SER A 50 12.94 0.31 -19.96
N SER A 51 13.15 -0.76 -20.72
CA SER A 51 14.49 -1.14 -21.20
C SER A 51 14.87 -0.36 -22.47
N GLY A 52 16.17 -0.16 -22.66
CA GLY A 52 16.73 0.45 -23.89
C GLY A 52 16.46 1.94 -23.99
N ASN A 53 16.42 2.43 -25.23
CA ASN A 53 16.19 3.84 -25.56
C ASN A 53 14.71 4.27 -25.43
N GLY A 54 13.97 3.73 -24.49
CA GLY A 54 12.55 4.02 -24.24
C GLY A 54 12.05 5.37 -24.73
N ILE A 55 11.05 5.96 -24.11
CA ILE A 55 10.51 7.26 -24.51
C ILE A 55 11.42 8.44 -24.17
N GLY A 56 12.61 8.20 -23.60
CA GLY A 56 13.53 9.21 -23.09
C GLY A 56 13.09 9.83 -21.77
N GLY A 57 13.96 10.66 -21.21
CA GLY A 57 13.65 11.39 -19.98
C GLY A 57 12.57 12.46 -20.16
N SER A 58 11.91 12.83 -19.07
CA SER A 58 10.86 13.82 -19.06
C SER A 58 10.87 14.66 -17.79
N ALA A 59 10.64 15.95 -17.93
CA ALA A 59 10.17 16.76 -16.84
C ALA A 59 8.75 16.32 -16.44
N PHE A 60 8.40 16.50 -15.17
CA PHE A 60 7.07 16.19 -14.67
C PHE A 60 6.59 17.22 -13.66
N LEU A 61 5.27 17.34 -13.57
CA LEU A 61 4.55 18.05 -12.51
C LEU A 61 3.58 17.08 -11.86
N GLY A 62 3.51 17.09 -10.53
CA GLY A 62 2.56 16.28 -9.79
C GLY A 62 1.92 17.07 -8.67
N THR A 63 0.69 16.72 -8.35
CA THR A 63 -0.03 17.24 -7.20
C THR A 63 -0.58 16.09 -6.37
N GLU A 64 -0.69 16.32 -5.08
CA GLU A 64 -1.28 15.37 -4.16
C GLU A 64 -2.04 16.10 -3.06
N THR A 65 -3.21 15.63 -2.75
CA THR A 65 -4.04 16.12 -1.64
C THR A 65 -4.34 14.97 -0.70
N ALA A 66 -4.25 15.20 0.58
CA ALA A 66 -4.71 14.27 1.59
C ALA A 66 -5.60 15.00 2.60
N LEU A 67 -6.64 14.32 3.06
CA LEU A 67 -7.61 14.81 4.03
C LEU A 67 -7.84 13.72 5.07
N ILE A 68 -7.88 14.11 6.33
CA ILE A 68 -8.38 13.28 7.44
C ILE A 68 -9.35 14.14 8.24
N ALA A 69 -10.53 13.63 8.48
CA ALA A 69 -11.50 14.24 9.37
C ALA A 69 -12.18 13.16 10.22
N GLY A 70 -12.58 13.53 11.42
CA GLY A 70 -13.27 12.61 12.30
C GLY A 70 -13.98 13.30 13.44
N ALA A 71 -14.93 12.58 14.01
CA ALA A 71 -15.68 13.00 15.17
C ALA A 71 -15.89 11.82 16.12
N LYS A 72 -15.89 12.11 17.42
CA LYS A 72 -16.22 11.14 18.47
C LYS A 72 -17.35 11.71 19.32
N THR A 73 -18.41 10.92 19.52
CA THR A 73 -19.56 11.28 20.34
C THR A 73 -19.93 10.04 21.18
N GLY A 74 -19.67 10.10 22.49
CA GLY A 74 -19.83 8.94 23.37
C GLY A 74 -18.99 7.75 22.89
N ASP A 75 -19.64 6.61 22.69
CA ASP A 75 -19.02 5.37 22.23
C ASP A 75 -18.93 5.24 20.71
N THR A 76 -19.38 6.25 19.97
CA THR A 76 -19.37 6.28 18.52
C THR A 76 -18.20 7.12 18.01
N THR A 77 -17.46 6.56 17.07
CA THR A 77 -16.41 7.29 16.33
C THR A 77 -16.70 7.19 14.83
N LEU A 78 -16.63 8.31 14.14
CA LEU A 78 -16.74 8.40 12.69
C LEU A 78 -15.46 9.06 12.14
N GLY A 79 -14.99 8.59 11.00
CA GLY A 79 -13.82 9.16 10.36
C GLY A 79 -13.83 8.97 8.85
N ILE A 80 -13.22 9.91 8.17
CA ILE A 80 -12.93 9.89 6.74
C ILE A 80 -11.44 10.16 6.53
N ALA A 81 -10.83 9.38 5.66
CA ALA A 81 -9.54 9.68 5.08
C ALA A 81 -9.67 9.66 3.56
N ALA A 82 -9.18 10.68 2.89
CA ALA A 82 -9.19 10.76 1.44
C ALA A 82 -7.82 11.20 0.93
N GLU A 83 -7.40 10.65 -0.18
CA GLU A 83 -6.21 11.06 -0.89
C GLU A 83 -6.47 11.06 -2.39
N ALA A 84 -5.92 12.03 -3.08
CA ALA A 84 -5.92 12.09 -4.53
C ALA A 84 -4.57 12.65 -5.01
N GLY A 85 -4.10 12.18 -6.16
CA GLY A 85 -2.85 12.68 -6.72
C GLY A 85 -2.73 12.40 -8.21
N THR A 86 -1.99 13.28 -8.88
CA THR A 86 -1.67 13.15 -10.31
C THR A 86 -0.19 13.36 -10.53
N ILE A 87 0.32 12.84 -11.64
CA ILE A 87 1.62 13.15 -12.19
C ILE A 87 1.47 13.21 -13.69
N ASP A 88 1.79 14.37 -14.25
CA ASP A 88 1.80 14.62 -15.66
C ASP A 88 3.24 14.83 -16.13
N TYR A 89 3.57 14.30 -17.31
CA TYR A 89 4.88 14.36 -17.91
C TYR A 89 4.87 15.31 -19.12
N ALA A 90 5.94 16.08 -19.29
CA ALA A 90 6.11 16.94 -20.45
C ALA A 90 6.24 16.13 -21.75
N ASN A 91 6.81 14.91 -21.68
CA ASN A 91 6.86 14.00 -22.82
C ASN A 91 5.49 13.35 -23.03
N PRO A 92 4.79 13.59 -24.16
CA PRO A 92 3.44 13.06 -24.41
C PRO A 92 3.39 11.54 -24.56
N ARG A 93 4.54 10.89 -24.76
CA ARG A 93 4.61 9.41 -24.78
C ARG A 93 4.67 8.80 -23.36
N ALA A 94 4.95 9.60 -22.34
CA ALA A 94 4.93 9.14 -20.96
C ALA A 94 3.49 9.13 -20.45
N THR A 95 3.04 7.98 -19.95
CA THR A 95 1.70 7.83 -19.42
C THR A 95 1.56 8.61 -18.10
N PRO A 96 0.63 9.55 -17.99
CA PRO A 96 0.34 10.22 -16.73
C PRO A 96 -0.19 9.21 -15.71
N THR A 97 -0.02 9.49 -14.43
CA THR A 97 -0.56 8.63 -13.38
C THR A 97 -1.56 9.38 -12.53
N ARG A 98 -2.62 8.71 -12.15
CA ARG A 98 -3.67 9.23 -11.30
C ARG A 98 -3.96 8.26 -10.18
N ARG A 99 -4.32 8.78 -9.04
CA ARG A 99 -4.72 7.96 -7.90
C ARG A 99 -5.77 8.68 -7.08
N GLY A 100 -6.71 7.91 -6.58
CA GLY A 100 -7.70 8.38 -5.63
C GLY A 100 -8.03 7.26 -4.67
N LYS A 101 -8.16 7.59 -3.38
CA LYS A 101 -8.58 6.64 -2.35
C LYS A 101 -9.41 7.37 -1.32
N VAL A 102 -10.54 6.78 -0.94
CA VAL A 102 -11.38 7.25 0.16
C VAL A 102 -11.61 6.09 1.11
N ILE A 103 -11.43 6.34 2.39
CA ILE A 103 -11.72 5.39 3.46
C ILE A 103 -12.70 6.04 4.42
N LEU A 104 -13.86 5.43 4.58
CA LEU A 104 -14.84 5.79 5.61
C LEU A 104 -14.72 4.78 6.74
N ARG A 105 -14.63 5.25 7.97
CA ARG A 105 -14.56 4.40 9.16
C ARG A 105 -15.65 4.79 10.14
N GLY A 106 -16.29 3.80 10.72
CA GLY A 106 -17.20 3.97 11.83
C GLY A 106 -16.89 2.94 12.91
N SER A 107 -16.98 3.29 14.18
CA SER A 107 -16.96 2.32 15.25
C SER A 107 -17.98 2.69 16.32
N PHE A 108 -18.54 1.67 16.92
CA PHE A 108 -19.52 1.79 18.01
C PHE A 108 -19.21 0.77 19.08
N GLY A 109 -19.35 1.15 20.34
CA GLY A 109 -19.14 0.29 21.51
C GLY A 109 -17.94 0.69 22.36
N THR A 110 -17.75 -0.08 23.42
CA THR A 110 -16.73 0.13 24.45
C THR A 110 -15.42 -0.61 24.09
N ASP A 111 -14.45 -0.58 24.99
CA ASP A 111 -13.22 -1.39 24.85
C ASP A 111 -13.48 -2.88 25.09
N GLU A 112 -14.60 -3.24 25.76
CA GLU A 112 -14.99 -4.63 26.00
C GLU A 112 -15.71 -5.24 24.80
N LEU A 113 -16.54 -4.46 24.11
CA LEU A 113 -17.28 -4.90 22.92
C LEU A 113 -17.35 -3.75 21.90
N ARG A 114 -16.73 -3.95 20.75
CA ARG A 114 -16.68 -2.94 19.70
C ARG A 114 -17.05 -3.52 18.34
N LEU A 115 -17.95 -2.84 17.65
CA LEU A 115 -18.24 -3.05 16.23
C LEU A 115 -17.59 -1.94 15.42
N SER A 116 -16.86 -2.29 14.39
CA SER A 116 -16.24 -1.32 13.47
C SER A 116 -16.62 -1.63 12.02
N SER A 117 -16.78 -0.58 11.24
CA SER A 117 -17.10 -0.63 9.81
C SER A 117 -16.06 0.18 9.06
N THR A 118 -15.56 -0.36 7.96
CA THR A 118 -14.64 0.34 7.06
C THR A 118 -15.07 0.15 5.62
N THR A 119 -15.35 1.27 4.94
CA THR A 119 -15.59 1.27 3.48
C THR A 119 -14.37 1.86 2.79
N THR A 120 -13.87 1.18 1.78
CA THR A 120 -12.75 1.63 0.96
C THR A 120 -13.19 1.79 -0.48
N LEU A 121 -12.88 2.94 -1.08
CA LEU A 121 -12.99 3.22 -2.51
C LEU A 121 -11.60 3.59 -3.00
N ALA A 122 -11.10 2.90 -4.02
CA ALA A 122 -9.79 3.18 -4.58
C ALA A 122 -9.81 3.09 -6.11
N ASP A 123 -9.11 4.03 -6.76
CA ASP A 123 -8.82 4.02 -8.20
C ASP A 123 -7.35 4.46 -8.35
N ILE A 124 -6.50 3.52 -8.70
CA ILE A 124 -5.05 3.69 -8.64
C ILE A 124 -4.44 3.25 -9.95
N ASP A 125 -3.84 4.22 -10.67
CA ASP A 125 -2.97 3.93 -11.78
C ASP A 125 -1.57 3.60 -11.27
N SER A 126 -1.05 2.49 -11.68
CA SER A 126 0.35 2.12 -11.61
C SER A 126 0.92 2.06 -13.02
N TYR A 127 2.23 1.82 -13.13
CA TYR A 127 2.96 1.87 -14.40
C TYR A 127 2.31 1.09 -15.57
N ASN A 128 1.83 -0.12 -15.30
CA ASN A 128 1.26 -1.01 -16.32
C ASN A 128 -0.19 -1.36 -16.05
N GLN A 129 -0.74 -0.96 -14.93
CA GLN A 129 -2.01 -1.47 -14.47
C GLN A 129 -2.79 -0.40 -13.73
N ARG A 130 -4.07 -0.28 -14.05
CA ARG A 130 -5.04 0.45 -13.26
C ARG A 130 -5.86 -0.52 -12.45
N SER A 131 -5.97 -0.25 -11.16
CA SER A 131 -6.85 -1.01 -10.28
C SER A 131 -7.95 -0.13 -9.73
N ARG A 132 -9.14 -0.68 -9.66
CA ARG A 132 -10.26 -0.11 -8.94
C ARG A 132 -10.73 -1.10 -7.91
N ASP A 133 -11.05 -0.58 -6.73
CA ASP A 133 -11.51 -1.38 -5.62
C ASP A 133 -12.61 -0.67 -4.85
N ILE A 134 -13.68 -1.41 -4.56
CA ILE A 134 -14.75 -1.00 -3.66
C ILE A 134 -14.93 -2.12 -2.67
N SER A 135 -14.73 -1.86 -1.39
CA SER A 135 -14.89 -2.88 -0.34
C SER A 135 -15.53 -2.34 0.92
N GLN A 136 -16.20 -3.24 1.63
CA GLN A 136 -16.81 -3.04 2.93
C GLN A 136 -16.31 -4.11 3.87
N ALA A 137 -15.74 -3.71 5.00
CA ALA A 137 -15.34 -4.59 6.09
C ALA A 137 -16.13 -4.28 7.37
N LEU A 138 -16.61 -5.30 8.03
CA LEU A 138 -17.22 -5.24 9.35
C LEU A 138 -16.36 -6.04 10.32
N LYS A 139 -15.97 -5.45 11.44
CA LYS A 139 -15.16 -6.08 12.47
C LYS A 139 -15.86 -6.02 13.81
N LEU A 140 -16.03 -7.17 14.43
CA LEU A 140 -16.47 -7.32 15.81
C LEU A 140 -15.26 -7.68 16.68
N GLU A 141 -15.08 -6.98 17.78
CA GLU A 141 -14.05 -7.24 18.79
C GLU A 141 -14.72 -7.37 20.16
N ALA A 142 -14.36 -8.42 20.89
CA ALA A 142 -14.77 -8.63 22.27
C ALA A 142 -13.53 -8.86 23.13
N ARG A 143 -13.44 -8.19 24.28
CA ARG A 143 -12.31 -8.29 25.20
C ARG A 143 -12.76 -8.74 26.57
N VAL A 144 -12.10 -9.79 27.10
CA VAL A 144 -12.30 -10.31 28.45
C VAL A 144 -10.93 -10.38 29.13
N GLY A 145 -10.64 -9.45 30.01
CA GLY A 145 -9.31 -9.30 30.61
C GLY A 145 -8.24 -9.02 29.56
N ASP A 146 -7.22 -9.87 29.52
CA ASP A 146 -6.14 -9.78 28.54
C ASP A 146 -6.46 -10.47 27.20
N VAL A 147 -7.55 -11.22 27.12
CA VAL A 147 -7.94 -11.95 25.91
C VAL A 147 -8.84 -11.08 25.04
N LYS A 148 -8.50 -10.96 23.76
CA LYS A 148 -9.30 -10.30 22.74
C LYS A 148 -9.71 -11.33 21.68
N LEU A 149 -11.01 -11.49 21.49
CA LEU A 149 -11.61 -12.22 20.38
C LEU A 149 -11.98 -11.23 19.29
N PHE A 150 -11.75 -11.57 18.04
CA PHE A 150 -12.18 -10.73 16.95
C PHE A 150 -12.62 -11.55 15.72
N ALA A 151 -13.51 -10.96 14.93
CA ALA A 151 -13.88 -11.49 13.63
C ALA A 151 -14.07 -10.32 12.67
N THR A 152 -13.50 -10.45 11.47
CA THR A 152 -13.72 -9.48 10.38
C THR A 152 -14.37 -10.18 9.22
N ALA A 153 -15.47 -9.63 8.70
CA ALA A 153 -16.07 -10.04 7.44
C ALA A 153 -15.86 -8.91 6.42
N GLU A 154 -15.38 -9.25 5.24
CA GLU A 154 -15.16 -8.30 4.15
C GLU A 154 -15.81 -8.79 2.87
N GLY A 155 -16.44 -7.87 2.13
CA GLY A 155 -16.92 -8.08 0.78
C GLY A 155 -16.55 -6.92 -0.12
N GLY A 156 -16.34 -7.17 -1.40
CA GLY A 156 -15.97 -6.11 -2.33
C GLY A 156 -15.94 -6.54 -3.78
N ARG A 157 -15.77 -5.53 -4.64
CA ARG A 157 -15.56 -5.69 -6.07
C ARG A 157 -14.24 -5.05 -6.46
N GLY A 158 -13.41 -5.81 -7.17
CA GLY A 158 -12.15 -5.35 -7.74
C GLY A 158 -12.20 -5.34 -9.27
N SER A 159 -11.40 -4.46 -9.87
CA SER A 159 -11.13 -4.47 -11.32
C SER A 159 -9.65 -4.20 -11.55
N LEU A 160 -9.04 -4.99 -12.41
CA LEU A 160 -7.68 -4.83 -12.87
C LEU A 160 -7.70 -4.58 -14.37
N ASN A 161 -7.01 -3.54 -14.81
CA ASN A 161 -6.89 -3.18 -16.22
C ASN A 161 -5.41 -2.95 -16.55
N GLN A 162 -4.90 -3.70 -17.50
CA GLN A 162 -3.56 -3.48 -18.04
C GLN A 162 -3.57 -2.21 -18.88
N THR A 163 -2.67 -1.26 -18.58
CA THR A 163 -2.61 0.02 -19.29
C THR A 163 -1.55 0.06 -20.39
N ASN A 164 -0.59 -0.86 -20.35
CA ASN A 164 0.45 -1.01 -21.37
C ASN A 164 0.51 -2.47 -21.84
N ALA A 165 0.83 -2.69 -23.11
CA ALA A 165 1.01 -4.02 -23.67
C ALA A 165 2.08 -4.81 -22.90
N ILE A 166 1.81 -6.09 -22.64
CA ILE A 166 2.74 -7.01 -21.95
C ILE A 166 3.75 -7.56 -22.96
N PHE A 167 3.27 -7.97 -24.13
CA PHE A 167 4.06 -8.57 -25.22
C PHE A 167 3.54 -8.03 -26.56
N GLN A 168 4.41 -7.58 -27.45
CA GLN A 168 4.12 -7.31 -28.86
C GLN A 168 2.69 -6.76 -29.13
N ASP A 169 2.33 -5.68 -28.44
CA ASP A 169 1.02 -5.03 -28.56
C ASP A 169 -0.18 -5.80 -27.95
N PHE A 170 0.04 -6.92 -27.27
CA PHE A 170 -1.04 -7.62 -26.58
C PHE A 170 -1.46 -6.87 -25.31
N LEU A 171 -2.70 -6.42 -25.28
CA LEU A 171 -3.36 -5.78 -24.16
C LEU A 171 -4.52 -6.65 -23.66
N PRO A 172 -4.39 -7.29 -22.47
CA PRO A 172 -5.45 -8.11 -21.91
C PRO A 172 -6.72 -7.29 -21.62
N ARG A 173 -7.88 -7.92 -21.73
CA ARG A 173 -9.14 -7.33 -21.27
C ARG A 173 -9.12 -7.01 -19.77
N PRO A 174 -9.84 -5.96 -19.35
CA PRO A 174 -10.02 -5.69 -17.92
C PRO A 174 -10.64 -6.90 -17.21
N GLN A 175 -10.03 -7.31 -16.12
CA GLN A 175 -10.56 -8.37 -15.26
C GLN A 175 -11.35 -7.76 -14.11
N GLN A 176 -12.57 -8.22 -13.91
CA GLN A 176 -13.43 -7.82 -12.81
C GLN A 176 -13.76 -9.02 -11.94
N PHE A 177 -13.74 -8.83 -10.63
CA PHE A 177 -14.03 -9.91 -9.70
C PHE A 177 -14.77 -9.42 -8.45
N LEU A 178 -15.56 -10.28 -7.87
CA LEU A 178 -16.12 -10.17 -6.54
C LEU A 178 -15.23 -10.92 -5.57
N ARG A 179 -15.07 -10.37 -4.38
CA ARG A 179 -14.35 -11.02 -3.29
C ARG A 179 -15.16 -11.03 -2.01
N ALA A 180 -15.00 -12.09 -1.24
CA ALA A 180 -15.50 -12.18 0.11
C ALA A 180 -14.44 -12.84 1.01
N SER A 181 -14.37 -12.43 2.26
CA SER A 181 -13.49 -13.05 3.24
C SER A 181 -14.06 -12.98 4.65
N ILE A 182 -13.62 -13.92 5.47
CA ILE A 182 -13.85 -13.91 6.92
C ILE A 182 -12.53 -14.20 7.63
N VAL A 183 -12.27 -13.44 8.71
CA VAL A 183 -11.01 -13.48 9.47
C VAL A 183 -11.32 -13.55 10.96
N PRO A 184 -11.69 -14.72 11.50
CA PRO A 184 -11.76 -14.92 12.95
C PRO A 184 -10.36 -15.02 13.57
N GLY A 185 -10.23 -14.57 14.81
CA GLY A 185 -8.97 -14.64 15.52
C GLY A 185 -9.10 -14.41 17.02
N ILE A 186 -8.00 -14.71 17.72
CA ILE A 186 -7.82 -14.51 19.15
C ILE A 186 -6.45 -13.92 19.41
N SER A 187 -6.34 -13.00 20.36
CA SER A 187 -5.07 -12.43 20.79
C SER A 187 -5.03 -12.21 22.29
N LEU A 188 -3.81 -12.16 22.83
CA LEU A 188 -3.48 -11.72 24.17
C LEU A 188 -2.94 -10.30 24.11
N VAL A 189 -3.53 -9.39 24.88
CA VAL A 189 -3.13 -7.98 24.94
C VAL A 189 -2.61 -7.69 26.34
N ARG A 190 -1.32 -7.40 26.45
CA ARG A 190 -0.68 -7.11 27.73
C ARG A 190 0.10 -5.80 27.65
N GLY A 191 -0.43 -4.77 28.28
CA GLY A 191 0.13 -3.43 28.19
C GLY A 191 0.19 -2.91 26.75
N LYS A 192 1.40 -2.66 26.24
CA LYS A 192 1.67 -2.17 24.88
C LYS A 192 1.89 -3.30 23.84
N ALA A 193 1.81 -4.56 24.28
CA ALA A 193 2.05 -5.74 23.43
C ALA A 193 0.76 -6.51 23.15
N GLU A 194 0.64 -7.03 21.95
CA GLU A 194 -0.43 -7.93 21.50
C GLU A 194 0.20 -9.09 20.73
N LEU A 195 -0.19 -10.34 21.06
CA LEU A 195 0.19 -11.55 20.34
C LEU A 195 -1.07 -12.32 19.99
N GLY A 196 -1.22 -12.74 18.74
CA GLY A 196 -2.45 -13.41 18.33
C GLY A 196 -2.27 -14.41 17.19
N VAL A 197 -3.33 -15.18 16.99
CA VAL A 197 -3.49 -16.11 15.88
C VAL A 197 -4.82 -15.86 15.21
N SER A 198 -4.87 -16.09 13.90
CA SER A 198 -6.07 -15.91 13.11
C SER A 198 -6.00 -16.76 11.83
N VAL A 199 -7.12 -16.89 11.15
CA VAL A 199 -7.19 -17.49 9.81
C VAL A 199 -8.03 -16.62 8.89
N ASN A 200 -7.52 -16.32 7.70
CA ASN A 200 -8.29 -15.70 6.64
C ASN A 200 -8.81 -16.77 5.69
N VAL A 201 -10.12 -16.86 5.53
CA VAL A 201 -10.77 -17.69 4.51
C VAL A 201 -11.40 -16.73 3.51
N SER A 202 -11.06 -16.86 2.23
CA SER A 202 -11.52 -15.94 1.20
C SER A 202 -11.83 -16.65 -0.11
N THR A 203 -12.72 -16.05 -0.88
CA THR A 203 -13.08 -16.49 -2.23
C THR A 203 -13.02 -15.33 -3.20
N ARG A 204 -12.72 -15.62 -4.45
CA ARG A 204 -12.81 -14.70 -5.57
C ARG A 204 -13.59 -15.34 -6.70
N ARG A 205 -14.52 -14.58 -7.27
CA ARG A 205 -15.33 -14.95 -8.41
C ARG A 205 -15.16 -13.89 -9.49
N TYR A 206 -14.63 -14.28 -10.61
CA TYR A 206 -14.44 -13.39 -11.76
C TYR A 206 -15.74 -13.24 -12.53
N VAL A 207 -15.99 -12.05 -13.07
CA VAL A 207 -17.22 -11.75 -13.82
C VAL A 207 -17.21 -12.49 -15.15
N ASP A 208 -16.06 -12.51 -15.83
CA ASP A 208 -15.86 -13.31 -17.02
C ASP A 208 -15.45 -14.72 -16.60
N GLU A 209 -16.12 -15.73 -17.11
CA GLU A 209 -15.85 -17.13 -16.77
C GLU A 209 -14.42 -17.55 -17.17
N LEU A 210 -13.97 -17.06 -18.33
CA LEU A 210 -12.63 -17.31 -18.86
C LEU A 210 -11.93 -15.99 -19.19
N ASP A 211 -10.63 -15.94 -18.95
CA ASP A 211 -9.78 -14.85 -19.41
C ASP A 211 -9.48 -14.93 -20.91
N ASP A 212 -8.65 -14.02 -21.44
CA ASP A 212 -8.30 -13.96 -22.87
C ASP A 212 -7.57 -15.20 -23.40
N PHE A 213 -7.06 -16.04 -22.51
CA PHE A 213 -6.34 -17.28 -22.83
C PHE A 213 -7.15 -18.54 -22.53
N GLY A 214 -8.38 -18.38 -22.08
CA GLY A 214 -9.28 -19.48 -21.77
C GLY A 214 -9.13 -20.05 -20.35
N PHE A 215 -8.41 -19.39 -19.46
CA PHE A 215 -8.24 -19.83 -18.06
C PHE A 215 -9.34 -19.31 -17.15
N ARG A 216 -9.81 -20.16 -16.25
CA ARG A 216 -10.75 -19.81 -15.19
C ARG A 216 -10.01 -19.35 -13.95
N ARG A 217 -10.20 -18.08 -13.57
CA ARG A 217 -9.45 -17.45 -12.46
C ARG A 217 -10.13 -17.51 -11.10
N ASP A 218 -11.34 -18.05 -11.02
CA ASP A 218 -12.04 -18.27 -9.76
C ASP A 218 -11.17 -19.07 -8.79
N ASN A 219 -11.14 -18.65 -7.54
CA ASN A 219 -10.31 -19.30 -6.54
C ASN A 219 -10.83 -19.17 -5.11
N GLU A 220 -10.36 -20.07 -4.26
CA GLU A 220 -10.58 -20.10 -2.83
C GLU A 220 -9.24 -20.15 -2.12
N ARG A 221 -9.13 -19.43 -0.99
CA ARG A 221 -7.89 -19.32 -0.26
C ARG A 221 -8.12 -19.46 1.24
N MET A 222 -7.18 -20.10 1.90
CA MET A 222 -7.07 -20.17 3.34
C MET A 222 -5.67 -19.71 3.74
N GLN A 223 -5.60 -18.82 4.73
CA GLN A 223 -4.34 -18.26 5.19
C GLN A 223 -4.33 -18.14 6.71
N PRO A 224 -3.91 -19.21 7.44
CA PRO A 224 -3.61 -19.11 8.84
C PRO A 224 -2.39 -18.21 9.08
N PHE A 225 -2.43 -17.41 10.15
CA PHE A 225 -1.32 -16.54 10.52
C PHE A 225 -1.19 -16.33 12.02
N VAL A 226 0.05 -16.08 12.44
CA VAL A 226 0.42 -15.63 13.77
C VAL A 226 0.91 -14.19 13.63
N PHE A 227 0.52 -13.33 14.55
CA PHE A 227 0.95 -11.93 14.54
C PHE A 227 1.35 -11.45 15.94
N ALA A 228 2.24 -10.47 15.94
CA ALA A 228 2.63 -9.73 17.13
C ALA A 228 2.59 -8.22 16.84
N LYS A 229 2.16 -7.45 17.82
CA LYS A 229 2.15 -5.98 17.76
C LYS A 229 2.74 -5.42 19.04
N TYR A 230 3.51 -4.34 18.92
CA TYR A 230 4.00 -3.54 20.03
C TYR A 230 3.79 -2.05 19.72
N ASP A 231 3.17 -1.32 20.64
CA ASP A 231 2.81 0.10 20.45
C ASP A 231 3.39 0.95 21.58
N GLY A 232 4.70 1.16 21.53
CA GLY A 232 5.45 1.98 22.47
C GLY A 232 5.74 3.39 21.94
N ASP A 233 6.20 4.27 22.83
CA ASP A 233 6.45 5.68 22.50
C ASP A 233 7.62 5.84 21.52
N SER A 234 8.71 5.12 21.78
CA SER A 234 9.92 5.14 20.93
C SER A 234 9.91 4.08 19.83
N VAL A 235 9.16 2.99 20.02
CA VAL A 235 9.09 1.88 19.06
C VAL A 235 7.64 1.51 18.83
N THR A 236 7.24 1.43 17.57
CA THR A 236 6.00 0.80 17.14
C THR A 236 6.38 -0.32 16.19
N ALA A 237 5.92 -1.55 16.46
CA ALA A 237 6.25 -2.71 15.65
C ALA A 237 5.01 -3.57 15.41
N PHE A 238 4.94 -4.14 14.22
CA PHE A 238 3.99 -5.17 13.84
C PHE A 238 4.74 -6.25 13.05
N GLY A 239 4.42 -7.51 13.29
CA GLY A 239 4.92 -8.63 12.50
C GLY A 239 3.86 -9.71 12.39
N ALA A 240 3.75 -10.32 11.22
CA ALA A 240 2.90 -11.48 10.97
C ALA A 240 3.60 -12.47 10.04
N ILE A 241 3.40 -13.74 10.31
CA ILE A 241 3.83 -14.85 9.43
C ILE A 241 2.60 -15.69 9.14
N SER A 242 2.42 -16.06 7.89
CA SER A 242 1.27 -16.83 7.43
C SER A 242 1.65 -17.84 6.36
N ARG A 243 0.79 -18.82 6.14
CA ARG A 243 0.90 -19.75 5.04
C ARG A 243 -0.35 -19.67 4.19
N LEU A 244 -0.20 -19.34 2.92
CA LEU A 244 -1.28 -19.25 1.95
C LEU A 244 -1.49 -20.62 1.30
N TYR A 245 -2.71 -21.15 1.42
CA TYR A 245 -3.22 -22.25 0.64
C TYR A 245 -4.27 -21.69 -0.33
N GLY A 246 -4.05 -21.86 -1.62
CA GLY A 246 -4.96 -21.36 -2.66
C GLY A 246 -5.31 -22.47 -3.63
N LYS A 247 -6.61 -22.61 -3.95
CA LYS A 247 -7.13 -23.55 -4.92
C LYS A 247 -7.82 -22.78 -6.04
N TRP A 248 -7.41 -23.02 -7.28
CA TRP A 248 -8.02 -22.47 -8.48
C TRP A 248 -9.00 -23.46 -9.09
N HIS A 249 -10.03 -22.93 -9.74
CA HIS A 249 -11.03 -23.75 -10.42
C HIS A 249 -10.59 -24.16 -11.85
N ASP A 250 -9.42 -23.71 -12.27
CA ASP A 250 -8.79 -24.12 -13.53
C ASP A 250 -7.83 -25.29 -13.29
N VAL A 251 -7.87 -26.27 -14.19
CA VAL A 251 -7.01 -27.46 -14.10
C VAL A 251 -5.56 -27.21 -14.49
N ASP A 252 -5.32 -26.12 -15.24
CA ASP A 252 -3.99 -25.74 -15.71
C ASP A 252 -3.22 -24.90 -14.69
N PHE A 253 -3.89 -24.42 -13.64
CA PHE A 253 -3.24 -23.73 -12.53
C PHE A 253 -2.98 -24.67 -11.36
N SER A 254 -1.72 -24.70 -10.91
CA SER A 254 -1.35 -25.46 -9.72
C SER A 254 -1.94 -24.85 -8.45
N ASP A 255 -2.26 -25.70 -7.47
CA ASP A 255 -2.61 -25.23 -6.14
C ASP A 255 -1.45 -24.47 -5.51
N VAL A 256 -1.74 -23.36 -4.85
CA VAL A 256 -0.73 -22.47 -4.25
C VAL A 256 -0.51 -22.85 -2.80
N ASP A 257 0.74 -23.07 -2.44
CA ASP A 257 1.21 -23.24 -1.07
C ASP A 257 2.46 -22.38 -0.87
N ARG A 258 2.31 -21.25 -0.18
CA ARG A 258 3.40 -20.27 -0.01
C ARG A 258 3.44 -19.69 1.40
N LEU A 259 4.66 -19.56 1.91
CA LEU A 259 4.92 -18.79 3.12
C LEU A 259 4.91 -17.30 2.79
N LEU A 260 4.13 -16.54 3.56
CA LEU A 260 3.99 -15.09 3.47
C LEU A 260 4.35 -14.45 4.79
N PHE A 261 4.77 -13.20 4.75
CA PHE A 261 5.06 -12.44 5.97
C PHE A 261 4.80 -10.95 5.77
N GLU A 262 4.61 -10.25 6.88
CA GLU A 262 4.56 -8.80 6.95
C GLU A 262 5.24 -8.33 8.23
N ALA A 263 6.05 -7.28 8.14
CA ALA A 263 6.65 -6.63 9.28
C ALA A 263 6.76 -5.13 9.04
N ASN A 264 6.38 -4.35 10.03
CA ASN A 264 6.54 -2.90 10.06
C ASN A 264 7.21 -2.51 11.37
N LEU A 265 8.22 -1.66 11.31
CA LEU A 265 8.91 -1.12 12.46
C LEU A 265 9.09 0.38 12.28
N THR A 266 8.66 1.16 13.25
CA THR A 266 9.03 2.58 13.39
C THR A 266 9.79 2.76 14.68
N TRP A 267 11.02 3.21 14.58
CA TRP A 267 11.86 3.59 15.72
C TRP A 267 12.06 5.10 15.76
N ARG A 268 11.77 5.71 16.90
CA ARG A 268 11.86 7.16 17.15
C ARG A 268 12.84 7.42 18.28
N ALA A 269 14.04 7.82 17.94
CA ALA A 269 15.08 8.21 18.91
C ALA A 269 15.67 9.55 18.44
N LYS A 270 15.08 10.66 18.92
CA LYS A 270 15.54 12.01 18.54
C LYS A 270 17.06 12.13 18.60
N PRO A 271 17.72 12.66 17.56
CA PRO A 271 17.15 13.34 16.38
C PRO A 271 16.79 12.40 15.22
N PHE A 272 16.81 11.08 15.41
CA PHE A 272 16.60 10.08 14.37
C PHE A 272 15.20 9.47 14.41
N LYS A 273 14.68 9.14 13.22
CA LYS A 273 13.54 8.26 13.03
C LYS A 273 13.87 7.26 11.93
N ILE A 274 13.59 5.99 12.16
CA ILE A 274 13.75 4.92 11.18
C ILE A 274 12.42 4.21 11.00
N ASP A 275 11.96 4.11 9.76
CA ASP A 275 10.81 3.30 9.35
C ASP A 275 11.32 2.14 8.50
N PHE A 276 10.95 0.92 8.86
CA PHE A 276 11.27 -0.31 8.14
C PHE A 276 9.99 -1.06 7.79
N LEU A 277 9.92 -1.56 6.56
CA LEU A 277 8.86 -2.42 6.06
C LEU A 277 9.47 -3.65 5.42
N ALA A 278 8.95 -4.83 5.73
CA ALA A 278 9.20 -6.06 5.01
C ALA A 278 7.87 -6.75 4.76
N SER A 279 7.61 -7.18 3.53
CA SER A 279 6.40 -7.93 3.23
C SER A 279 6.61 -8.92 2.09
N ARG A 280 5.95 -10.06 2.19
CA ARG A 280 5.78 -11.03 1.12
C ARG A 280 4.31 -11.40 1.05
N ARG A 281 3.65 -11.07 -0.06
CA ARG A 281 2.19 -11.19 -0.23
C ARG A 281 1.83 -11.79 -1.57
N ALA A 282 0.62 -12.35 -1.63
CA ALA A 282 -0.01 -12.75 -2.89
C ALA A 282 -0.85 -11.60 -3.43
N SER A 283 -0.72 -11.32 -4.72
CA SER A 283 -1.48 -10.29 -5.45
C SER A 283 -2.13 -10.86 -6.68
N GLU A 284 -3.27 -10.28 -7.08
CA GLU A 284 -3.91 -10.64 -8.35
C GLU A 284 -3.10 -10.06 -9.52
N THR A 285 -3.17 -10.73 -10.66
CA THR A 285 -2.48 -10.31 -11.87
C THR A 285 -3.37 -10.45 -13.09
N THR A 286 -3.19 -9.58 -14.07
CA THR A 286 -3.75 -9.72 -15.42
C THR A 286 -2.87 -10.58 -16.31
N PHE A 287 -1.72 -11.01 -15.83
CA PHE A 287 -0.79 -11.82 -16.60
C PHE A 287 -1.38 -13.21 -16.87
N PRO A 288 -1.56 -13.59 -18.15
CA PRO A 288 -2.47 -14.68 -18.52
C PRO A 288 -2.04 -16.06 -18.05
N ILE A 289 -0.74 -16.32 -17.98
CA ILE A 289 -0.18 -17.64 -17.64
C ILE A 289 0.15 -17.80 -16.15
N SER A 290 -0.23 -16.84 -15.32
CA SER A 290 0.03 -16.88 -13.88
C SER A 290 -1.28 -16.66 -13.11
N PRO A 291 -1.61 -17.53 -12.15
CA PRO A 291 -2.81 -17.34 -11.34
C PRO A 291 -2.74 -16.14 -10.43
N ILE A 292 -1.56 -15.88 -9.85
CA ILE A 292 -1.25 -14.76 -8.97
C ILE A 292 0.23 -14.41 -9.02
N THR A 293 0.59 -13.24 -8.49
CA THR A 293 1.98 -12.91 -8.17
C THR A 293 2.27 -13.07 -6.69
N ILE A 294 3.54 -13.36 -6.37
CA ILE A 294 4.09 -13.23 -5.02
C ILE A 294 5.03 -12.04 -5.01
N ASP A 295 4.65 -11.02 -4.27
CA ASP A 295 5.38 -9.77 -4.19
C ASP A 295 6.14 -9.70 -2.88
N THR A 296 7.47 -9.63 -2.97
CA THR A 296 8.37 -9.46 -1.82
C THR A 296 8.94 -8.06 -1.84
N ILE A 297 8.78 -7.31 -0.73
CA ILE A 297 9.21 -5.93 -0.61
C ILE A 297 9.95 -5.74 0.68
N TYR A 298 11.07 -5.04 0.57
CA TYR A 298 11.80 -4.48 1.69
C TYR A 298 11.95 -2.98 1.49
N SER A 299 11.69 -2.19 2.52
CA SER A 299 11.88 -0.74 2.48
C SER A 299 12.44 -0.27 3.82
N ALA A 300 13.43 0.58 3.77
CA ALA A 300 13.96 1.28 4.92
C ALA A 300 14.02 2.77 4.62
N LYS A 301 13.61 3.59 5.58
CA LYS A 301 13.71 5.04 5.53
C LYS A 301 14.31 5.54 6.83
N ALA A 302 15.32 6.38 6.73
CA ALA A 302 15.90 7.07 7.86
C ALA A 302 15.69 8.56 7.69
N SER A 303 15.34 9.25 8.75
CA SER A 303 15.30 10.72 8.83
C SER A 303 16.14 11.19 10.00
N TRP A 304 16.90 12.22 9.75
CA TRP A 304 17.74 12.90 10.73
C TRP A 304 17.38 14.38 10.78
N THR A 305 16.79 14.81 11.88
CA THR A 305 16.45 16.20 12.14
C THR A 305 17.68 16.91 12.70
N ILE A 306 18.37 17.66 11.85
CA ILE A 306 19.61 18.39 12.22
C ILE A 306 19.27 19.52 13.17
N ASP A 307 18.24 20.26 12.85
CA ASP A 307 17.66 21.33 13.65
C ASP A 307 16.12 21.36 13.42
N PRO A 308 15.36 22.21 14.11
CA PRO A 308 13.90 22.26 13.94
C PRO A 308 13.41 22.51 12.52
N GLN A 309 14.23 23.11 11.66
CA GLN A 309 13.85 23.45 10.29
C GLN A 309 14.35 22.43 9.24
N TRP A 310 15.47 21.74 9.51
CA TRP A 310 16.12 20.90 8.52
C TRP A 310 16.08 19.42 8.88
N THR A 311 15.60 18.63 7.95
CA THR A 311 15.63 17.16 8.06
C THR A 311 16.25 16.55 6.81
N VAL A 312 17.24 15.69 7.01
CA VAL A 312 17.84 14.85 5.96
C VAL A 312 17.13 13.51 5.92
N LEU A 313 16.91 13.01 4.73
CA LEU A 313 16.22 11.76 4.45
C LEU A 313 17.14 10.81 3.68
N ALA A 314 17.10 9.53 4.01
CA ALA A 314 17.69 8.46 3.23
C ALA A 314 16.67 7.34 3.05
N SER A 315 16.64 6.72 1.88
CA SER A 315 15.73 5.63 1.57
C SER A 315 16.43 4.51 0.82
N LEU A 316 16.01 3.28 1.10
CA LEU A 316 16.40 2.06 0.40
C LEU A 316 15.15 1.23 0.19
N GLY A 317 14.96 0.70 -1.01
CA GLY A 317 13.83 -0.16 -1.35
C GLY A 317 14.27 -1.30 -2.25
N TYR A 318 13.70 -2.47 -2.03
CA TYR A 318 13.83 -3.65 -2.89
C TYR A 318 12.44 -4.24 -3.11
N ALA A 319 12.12 -4.53 -4.36
CA ALA A 319 10.89 -5.19 -4.76
C ALA A 319 11.22 -6.36 -5.68
N ASP A 320 10.52 -7.47 -5.49
CA ASP A 320 10.66 -8.70 -6.25
C ASP A 320 9.26 -9.30 -6.47
N THR A 321 8.82 -9.36 -7.71
CA THR A 321 7.54 -9.91 -8.14
C THR A 321 7.78 -11.22 -8.88
N GLU A 322 7.34 -12.32 -8.30
CA GLU A 322 7.35 -13.66 -8.88
C GLU A 322 5.96 -13.96 -9.44
N TYR A 323 5.88 -14.31 -10.73
CA TYR A 323 4.66 -14.76 -11.39
C TYR A 323 4.56 -16.28 -11.25
N LEU A 324 3.63 -16.76 -10.43
CA LEU A 324 3.53 -18.21 -10.15
C LEU A 324 3.22 -19.00 -11.40
N ASP A 325 3.66 -20.25 -11.41
CA ASP A 325 3.56 -21.19 -12.53
C ASP A 325 4.21 -20.70 -13.83
N SER A 326 5.08 -19.69 -13.73
CA SER A 326 5.79 -19.12 -14.87
C SER A 326 7.25 -18.82 -14.52
N PRO A 327 8.15 -18.74 -15.53
CA PRO A 327 9.54 -18.33 -15.31
C PRO A 327 9.71 -16.82 -15.12
N PHE A 328 8.63 -16.05 -15.21
CA PHE A 328 8.69 -14.60 -15.23
C PHE A 328 8.86 -14.00 -13.82
N ARG A 329 9.72 -13.01 -13.75
CA ARG A 329 10.06 -12.32 -12.51
C ARG A 329 10.51 -10.90 -12.80
N ALA A 330 10.07 -9.96 -11.98
CA ALA A 330 10.55 -8.57 -12.04
C ALA A 330 11.21 -8.19 -10.72
N ARG A 331 12.33 -7.46 -10.77
CA ARG A 331 13.08 -7.02 -9.59
C ARG A 331 13.47 -5.57 -9.71
N THR A 332 13.40 -4.84 -8.61
CA THR A 332 13.81 -3.44 -8.56
C THR A 332 14.52 -3.14 -7.26
N LEU A 333 15.67 -2.51 -7.35
CA LEU A 333 16.40 -1.89 -6.24
C LEU A 333 16.31 -0.38 -6.37
N SER A 334 15.99 0.31 -5.28
CA SER A 334 15.93 1.74 -5.23
C SER A 334 16.69 2.31 -4.04
N TYR A 335 17.30 3.45 -4.23
CA TYR A 335 17.92 4.21 -3.15
C TYR A 335 17.81 5.69 -3.44
N GLY A 336 17.71 6.48 -2.37
CA GLY A 336 17.53 7.91 -2.50
C GLY A 336 17.98 8.66 -1.26
N VAL A 337 18.28 9.91 -1.48
CA VAL A 337 18.58 10.90 -0.44
C VAL A 337 17.74 12.13 -0.69
N GLY A 338 17.38 12.81 0.38
CA GLY A 338 16.61 14.04 0.29
C GLY A 338 16.90 14.96 1.47
N VAL A 339 16.45 16.19 1.34
CA VAL A 339 16.47 17.18 2.38
C VAL A 339 15.15 17.92 2.38
N THR A 340 14.61 18.18 3.55
CA THR A 340 13.42 19.02 3.72
C THR A 340 13.74 20.20 4.62
N ARG A 341 13.12 21.35 4.31
CA ARG A 341 13.17 22.55 5.13
C ARG A 341 11.76 22.99 5.48
N GLU A 342 11.50 23.15 6.76
CA GLU A 342 10.29 23.81 7.24
C GLU A 342 10.50 25.33 7.08
N LEU A 343 9.76 25.94 6.13
CA LEU A 343 9.79 27.38 5.87
C LEU A 343 8.90 28.11 6.87
N ASP A 344 7.80 27.46 7.28
CA ASP A 344 6.85 27.92 8.27
C ASP A 344 6.24 26.67 8.95
N ALA A 345 5.48 26.84 10.02
CA ALA A 345 4.85 25.77 10.80
C ALA A 345 4.03 24.77 9.93
N ASP A 346 3.53 25.22 8.80
CA ASP A 346 2.68 24.45 7.91
C ASP A 346 3.18 24.38 6.45
N LEU A 347 4.36 24.94 6.15
CA LEU A 347 4.94 24.97 4.81
C LEU A 347 6.31 24.30 4.79
N VAL A 348 6.45 23.25 4.00
CA VAL A 348 7.68 22.45 3.90
C VAL A 348 8.15 22.40 2.45
N LEU A 349 9.40 22.77 2.22
CA LEU A 349 10.11 22.60 0.94
C LEU A 349 10.94 21.31 1.00
N GLY A 350 10.96 20.54 -0.08
CA GLY A 350 11.77 19.32 -0.21
C GLY A 350 12.58 19.28 -1.49
N LEU A 351 13.73 18.62 -1.43
CA LEU A 351 14.56 18.25 -2.57
C LEU A 351 14.93 16.77 -2.40
N ASP A 352 14.68 15.94 -3.41
CA ASP A 352 14.93 14.51 -3.40
C ASP A 352 15.67 14.08 -4.67
N LEU A 353 16.63 13.16 -4.48
CA LEU A 353 17.34 12.45 -5.53
C LEU A 353 17.13 10.95 -5.31
N THR A 354 16.58 10.26 -6.30
CA THR A 354 16.33 8.82 -6.21
C THR A 354 16.83 8.11 -7.47
N ARG A 355 17.52 7.00 -7.30
CA ARG A 355 17.90 6.09 -8.38
C ARG A 355 17.20 4.76 -8.24
N ALA A 356 16.77 4.23 -9.36
CA ALA A 356 16.15 2.93 -9.53
C ALA A 356 16.86 2.08 -10.56
N GLN A 357 17.08 0.83 -10.23
CA GLN A 357 17.65 -0.15 -11.13
C GLN A 357 16.87 -1.45 -11.01
N GLY A 358 16.62 -2.12 -12.14
CA GLY A 358 15.84 -3.34 -12.06
C GLY A 358 15.92 -4.22 -13.30
N THR A 359 15.31 -5.38 -13.16
CA THR A 359 15.07 -6.32 -14.25
C THR A 359 13.55 -6.41 -14.45
N LEU A 360 13.10 -6.15 -15.67
CA LEU A 360 11.70 -6.22 -16.06
C LEU A 360 11.24 -7.67 -16.21
N ILE A 361 9.96 -7.89 -16.33
CA ILE A 361 9.35 -9.20 -16.60
C ILE A 361 9.94 -9.87 -17.87
N SER A 362 10.33 -9.08 -18.86
CA SER A 362 10.99 -9.53 -20.09
C SER A 362 12.45 -9.98 -19.88
N GLY A 363 13.01 -9.85 -18.67
CA GLY A 363 14.43 -10.08 -18.39
C GLY A 363 15.34 -8.89 -18.73
N ALA A 364 14.83 -7.86 -19.39
CA ALA A 364 15.59 -6.67 -19.77
C ALA A 364 15.87 -5.77 -18.56
N ARG A 365 16.99 -5.05 -18.59
CA ARG A 365 17.39 -4.12 -17.54
C ARG A 365 16.75 -2.74 -17.74
N ALA A 366 16.35 -2.12 -16.66
CA ALA A 366 15.90 -0.74 -16.62
C ALA A 366 16.64 0.04 -15.52
N ASP A 367 16.87 1.32 -15.79
CA ASP A 367 17.50 2.27 -14.85
C ASP A 367 16.74 3.60 -14.94
N ALA A 368 16.55 4.28 -13.82
CA ALA A 368 15.95 5.60 -13.76
C ALA A 368 16.63 6.44 -12.67
N LEU A 369 16.91 7.70 -12.97
CA LEU A 369 17.32 8.73 -12.02
C LEU A 369 16.25 9.79 -11.96
N ILE A 370 15.79 10.12 -10.76
CA ILE A 370 14.73 11.10 -10.52
C ILE A 370 15.27 12.19 -9.61
N VAL A 371 15.20 13.43 -10.09
CA VAL A 371 15.45 14.63 -9.28
C VAL A 371 14.12 15.34 -9.10
N MET A 372 13.77 15.66 -7.87
CA MET A 372 12.45 16.20 -7.55
C MET A 372 12.54 17.28 -6.49
N THR A 373 11.84 18.38 -6.73
CA THR A 373 11.51 19.38 -5.72
C THR A 373 10.04 19.24 -5.31
N SER A 374 9.74 19.57 -4.08
CA SER A 374 8.37 19.49 -3.55
C SER A 374 8.06 20.65 -2.61
N LEU A 375 6.81 21.09 -2.61
CA LEU A 375 6.26 22.07 -1.70
C LEU A 375 5.01 21.47 -1.06
N THR A 376 5.01 21.34 0.26
CA THR A 376 3.88 20.80 1.02
C THR A 376 3.29 21.88 1.91
N LYS A 377 1.99 22.15 1.75
CA LYS A 377 1.20 22.98 2.67
C LYS A 377 0.30 22.09 3.52
N LYS A 378 0.34 22.29 4.83
CA LYS A 378 -0.49 21.57 5.81
C LYS A 378 -1.60 22.50 6.29
N PHE A 379 -2.77 21.95 6.59
CA PHE A 379 -3.95 22.66 7.09
C PHE A 379 -4.52 21.94 8.30
N GLY A 380 -5.16 22.67 9.21
CA GLY A 380 -5.75 22.10 10.43
C GLY A 380 -4.80 22.15 11.62
N SER A 381 -5.07 21.40 12.68
CA SER A 381 -4.24 21.38 13.88
C SER A 381 -2.82 20.88 13.58
N PRO A 382 -1.74 21.63 13.89
CA PRO A 382 -0.37 21.21 13.60
C PRO A 382 -0.01 19.83 14.18
N ALA A 383 -0.48 19.51 15.39
CA ALA A 383 -0.27 18.21 16.01
C ALA A 383 -0.94 17.05 15.25
N LYS A 384 -1.98 17.32 14.47
CA LYS A 384 -2.75 16.36 13.68
C LYS A 384 -2.27 16.31 12.23
N ALA A 385 -1.90 17.45 11.66
CA ALA A 385 -1.26 17.51 10.35
C ALA A 385 0.08 16.74 10.32
N ALA A 386 0.82 16.72 11.42
CA ALA A 386 2.02 15.89 11.54
C ALA A 386 1.76 14.36 11.52
N ARG A 387 0.52 13.93 11.72
CA ARG A 387 0.08 12.53 11.61
C ARG A 387 -0.44 12.16 10.22
N LEU A 388 -0.63 13.13 9.34
CA LEU A 388 -0.84 12.84 7.92
C LEU A 388 0.41 12.12 7.42
N PRO A 389 0.27 10.98 6.73
CA PRO A 389 1.43 10.37 6.11
C PRO A 389 2.08 11.41 5.21
N SER A 390 3.37 11.67 5.42
CA SER A 390 4.13 12.46 4.45
C SER A 390 4.01 11.78 3.09
N SER A 391 4.08 12.53 2.00
CA SER A 391 4.01 11.96 0.65
C SER A 391 5.00 10.81 0.46
N SER A 392 6.11 10.82 1.20
CA SER A 392 7.08 9.73 1.26
C SER A 392 6.58 8.51 2.06
N GLN A 393 5.74 8.67 3.08
CA GLN A 393 5.12 7.54 3.82
C GLN A 393 3.95 6.93 3.05
N VAL A 394 3.19 7.77 2.34
CA VAL A 394 2.15 7.31 1.40
C VAL A 394 2.79 6.54 0.24
N ALA A 395 3.96 6.95 -0.23
CA ALA A 395 4.71 6.22 -1.26
C ALA A 395 5.35 4.92 -0.76
N ALA A 396 5.64 4.77 0.53
CA ALA A 396 6.16 3.53 1.12
C ALA A 396 5.06 2.58 1.62
N ALA A 397 3.85 3.08 1.85
CA ALA A 397 2.67 2.28 2.16
C ALA A 397 1.91 1.82 0.90
N ARG A 398 2.53 1.95 -0.28
CA ARG A 398 1.96 1.60 -1.60
C ARG A 398 2.74 0.57 -2.34
#